data_34326de62633e807b6b9476bcb5f7c1d
#
_entry.id   34326de62633e807b6b9476bcb5f7c1d
#
_cell.length_a   1.000
_cell.length_b   1.000
_cell.length_c   1.000
_cell.angle_alpha   90.00
_cell.angle_beta   90.00
_cell.angle_gamma   90.00
#
_symmetry.space_group_name_H-M   'P 1'
#
loop_
_entity.id
_entity.type
_entity.pdbx_description
1 polymer ?
#
loop_
_entity_poly.entity_id
_entity_poly.type
_entity_poly.pdbx_seq_one_letter_code
_entity_poly.pdbx_strand_id
1 'polypeptide(L)'
;MPPLRFIKSTTVFLIAIASLTSAAFAGDQRLMAREVITRIQQHVGVPWRSDTVDTFKAGNPDTPVTGIAVTMMATLDVLQRAAASGNNLIITHEPTFYDHLDKTDQLPEKENDQVLAAKRQFIEKHGLVIWRFHDHWHARNPDGIEAGMVHALGWEKFQDPHNQYLFAIPETTLEKLAAVIKRQLGIHVMRVVGVPDLRVTKVALAPGAAGFSRHAEALEMTAVQTLVIGEAHEWETVEYVADAVTEGKQKSLIILSHIPSEQAGMEECTRWLKTFLIEVAIQFVPASEPFWSPKP
;
A
#
# COMPACT_ATOMS: atom_id res chain seq x y z
N MET A 1 -60.21 31.44 -80.70
CA MET A 1 -60.31 31.56 -79.23
C MET A 1 -60.15 30.18 -78.64
N PRO A 2 -59.02 29.85 -78.02
CA PRO A 2 -58.82 28.60 -77.25
C PRO A 2 -59.11 28.84 -75.74
N PRO A 3 -59.54 27.82 -74.97
CA PRO A 3 -60.00 27.97 -73.62
C PRO A 3 -58.83 27.94 -72.57
N LEU A 4 -59.04 28.70 -71.52
CA LEU A 4 -58.20 28.76 -70.30
C LEU A 4 -58.22 27.42 -69.58
N ARG A 5 -57.02 26.91 -69.30
CA ARG A 5 -56.79 25.80 -68.32
C ARG A 5 -56.50 26.37 -66.94
N PHE A 6 -57.37 26.02 -65.97
CA PHE A 6 -57.12 26.25 -64.55
C PHE A 6 -56.06 25.22 -64.00
N ILE A 7 -55.00 25.70 -63.49
CA ILE A 7 -54.02 24.87 -62.72
C ILE A 7 -54.42 24.93 -61.23
N LYS A 8 -54.81 23.78 -60.67
CA LYS A 8 -55.04 23.65 -59.23
C LYS A 8 -53.69 23.44 -58.57
N SER A 9 -53.24 24.39 -57.78
CA SER A 9 -52.09 24.30 -56.90
C SER A 9 -52.44 23.54 -55.62
N THR A 10 -51.84 22.36 -55.41
CA THR A 10 -51.97 21.58 -54.19
C THR A 10 -50.83 21.93 -53.28
N THR A 11 -51.11 22.71 -52.25
CA THR A 11 -50.11 23.03 -51.20
C THR A 11 -49.97 21.84 -50.25
N VAL A 12 -48.82 21.16 -50.28
CA VAL A 12 -48.48 20.12 -49.35
C VAL A 12 -47.83 20.77 -48.10
N PHE A 13 -48.54 20.70 -46.97
CA PHE A 13 -47.98 21.09 -45.67
C PHE A 13 -47.08 19.95 -45.14
N LEU A 14 -45.80 20.16 -45.16
CA LEU A 14 -44.85 19.29 -44.47
C LEU A 14 -44.84 19.66 -42.96
N ILE A 15 -45.43 18.79 -42.14
CA ILE A 15 -45.31 18.87 -40.69
C ILE A 15 -43.96 18.26 -40.32
N ALA A 16 -42.97 19.09 -39.97
CA ALA A 16 -41.72 18.65 -39.40
C ALA A 16 -41.94 18.28 -37.94
N ILE A 17 -42.01 16.97 -37.66
CA ILE A 17 -41.97 16.46 -36.28
C ILE A 17 -40.52 16.58 -35.78
N ALA A 18 -40.27 17.61 -34.98
CA ALA A 18 -38.98 17.73 -34.25
C ALA A 18 -39.01 16.70 -33.12
N SER A 19 -38.35 15.57 -33.34
CA SER A 19 -38.04 14.60 -32.28
C SER A 19 -37.01 15.22 -31.34
N LEU A 20 -37.46 15.76 -30.22
CA LEU A 20 -36.64 16.10 -29.08
C LEU A 20 -36.11 14.78 -28.48
N THR A 21 -34.95 14.34 -28.94
CA THR A 21 -34.17 13.35 -28.19
C THR A 21 -33.67 14.00 -26.90
N SER A 22 -34.36 13.72 -25.79
CA SER A 22 -33.84 13.97 -24.45
C SER A 22 -32.57 13.14 -24.29
N ALA A 23 -31.42 13.76 -24.55
CA ALA A 23 -30.16 13.24 -24.06
C ALA A 23 -30.28 13.28 -22.52
N ALA A 24 -30.67 12.16 -21.93
CA ALA A 24 -30.49 11.96 -20.51
C ALA A 24 -29.02 12.18 -20.24
N PHE A 25 -28.66 13.27 -19.61
CA PHE A 25 -27.38 13.42 -18.94
C PHE A 25 -27.31 12.28 -17.94
N ALA A 26 -26.63 11.19 -18.27
CA ALA A 26 -26.06 10.28 -17.27
C ALA A 26 -25.16 11.17 -16.44
N GLY A 27 -25.66 11.65 -15.32
CA GLY A 27 -24.88 12.40 -14.35
C GLY A 27 -23.66 11.55 -14.07
N ASP A 28 -22.50 12.15 -14.13
CA ASP A 28 -21.20 11.59 -13.72
C ASP A 28 -21.35 11.13 -12.25
N GLN A 29 -21.86 9.90 -12.06
CA GLN A 29 -22.14 9.35 -10.75
C GLN A 29 -20.82 8.81 -10.21
N ARG A 30 -20.02 9.76 -9.68
CA ARG A 30 -18.75 9.42 -9.02
C ARG A 30 -19.01 8.48 -7.86
N LEU A 31 -18.18 7.45 -7.74
CA LEU A 31 -18.25 6.55 -6.59
C LEU A 31 -18.00 7.34 -5.29
N MET A 32 -18.80 7.07 -4.28
CA MET A 32 -18.54 7.55 -2.93
C MET A 32 -17.40 6.73 -2.29
N ALA A 33 -16.66 7.32 -1.37
CA ALA A 33 -15.56 6.60 -0.71
C ALA A 33 -16.02 5.27 -0.11
N ARG A 34 -17.20 5.23 0.56
CA ARG A 34 -17.76 3.98 1.10
C ARG A 34 -18.04 2.92 0.03
N GLU A 35 -18.42 3.31 -1.17
CA GLU A 35 -18.69 2.37 -2.26
C GLU A 35 -17.39 1.75 -2.78
N VAL A 36 -16.32 2.54 -2.86
CA VAL A 36 -14.97 2.02 -3.15
C VAL A 36 -14.59 0.97 -2.12
N ILE A 37 -14.75 1.28 -0.82
CA ILE A 37 -14.39 0.33 0.25
C ILE A 37 -15.27 -0.93 0.18
N THR A 38 -16.55 -0.81 -0.08
CA THR A 38 -17.44 -1.97 -0.28
C THR A 38 -16.96 -2.88 -1.40
N ARG A 39 -16.53 -2.32 -2.53
CA ARG A 39 -15.95 -3.11 -3.63
C ARG A 39 -14.64 -3.79 -3.24
N ILE A 40 -13.78 -3.12 -2.47
CA ILE A 40 -12.56 -3.73 -1.93
C ILE A 40 -12.90 -4.93 -1.06
N GLN A 41 -13.85 -4.79 -0.14
CA GLN A 41 -14.32 -5.88 0.72
C GLN A 41 -14.86 -7.09 -0.07
N GLN A 42 -15.55 -6.83 -1.18
CA GLN A 42 -16.07 -7.88 -2.05
C GLN A 42 -14.99 -8.61 -2.87
N HIS A 43 -13.85 -7.95 -3.15
CA HIS A 43 -12.80 -8.48 -4.01
C HIS A 43 -11.55 -8.96 -3.25
N VAL A 44 -11.46 -8.70 -1.94
CA VAL A 44 -10.23 -9.05 -1.16
C VAL A 44 -9.94 -10.55 -1.10
N GLY A 45 -10.97 -11.39 -1.26
CA GLY A 45 -10.83 -12.84 -1.35
C GLY A 45 -10.72 -13.56 -0.01
N VAL A 46 -10.91 -12.85 1.10
CA VAL A 46 -10.95 -13.40 2.46
C VAL A 46 -12.18 -12.89 3.20
N PRO A 47 -12.70 -13.63 4.20
CA PRO A 47 -13.84 -13.19 5.00
C PRO A 47 -13.53 -11.86 5.70
N TRP A 48 -14.45 -10.89 5.56
CA TRP A 48 -14.30 -9.61 6.25
C TRP A 48 -14.61 -9.74 7.73
N ARG A 49 -13.71 -9.25 8.59
CA ARG A 49 -13.85 -9.26 10.06
C ARG A 49 -14.31 -7.88 10.53
N SER A 50 -15.16 -7.85 11.56
CA SER A 50 -15.58 -6.60 12.22
C SER A 50 -14.52 -6.05 13.16
N ASP A 51 -13.73 -6.93 13.80
CA ASP A 51 -12.59 -6.55 14.64
C ASP A 51 -11.35 -6.42 13.76
N THR A 52 -11.10 -5.20 13.30
CA THR A 52 -10.04 -4.88 12.34
C THR A 52 -9.65 -3.41 12.42
N VAL A 53 -8.41 -3.12 12.05
CA VAL A 53 -7.95 -1.74 11.86
C VAL A 53 -8.32 -1.17 10.48
N ASP A 54 -8.89 -1.98 9.57
CA ASP A 54 -9.29 -1.59 8.22
C ASP A 54 -10.57 -0.76 8.22
N THR A 55 -10.47 0.46 8.71
CA THR A 55 -11.56 1.40 8.90
C THR A 55 -11.22 2.79 8.38
N PHE A 56 -12.22 3.64 8.21
CA PHE A 56 -12.00 5.05 7.96
C PHE A 56 -11.33 5.71 9.16
N LYS A 57 -10.25 6.44 8.88
CA LYS A 57 -9.45 7.14 9.90
C LYS A 57 -9.70 8.63 9.92
N ALA A 58 -10.10 9.20 8.78
CA ALA A 58 -10.46 10.61 8.65
C ALA A 58 -11.36 10.84 7.43
N GLY A 59 -12.04 11.98 7.42
CA GLY A 59 -12.92 12.40 6.33
C GLY A 59 -14.31 11.78 6.39
N ASN A 60 -15.16 12.17 5.44
CA ASN A 60 -16.55 11.67 5.36
C ASN A 60 -16.62 10.52 4.33
N PRO A 61 -17.08 9.31 4.72
CA PRO A 61 -17.27 8.19 3.80
C PRO A 61 -18.22 8.46 2.61
N ASP A 62 -19.08 9.48 2.72
CA ASP A 62 -19.99 9.90 1.63
C ASP A 62 -19.36 10.94 0.69
N THR A 63 -18.08 11.17 0.78
CA THR A 63 -17.38 12.07 -0.15
C THR A 63 -17.27 11.42 -1.53
N PRO A 64 -17.69 12.12 -2.62
CA PRO A 64 -17.45 11.67 -3.99
C PRO A 64 -15.93 11.57 -4.27
N VAL A 65 -15.49 10.43 -4.79
CA VAL A 65 -14.07 10.18 -5.07
C VAL A 65 -13.68 10.84 -6.39
N THR A 66 -12.63 11.67 -6.33
CA THR A 66 -12.01 12.31 -7.51
C THR A 66 -10.80 11.53 -8.02
N GLY A 67 -10.13 10.80 -7.15
CA GLY A 67 -9.00 9.94 -7.43
C GLY A 67 -8.57 9.22 -6.15
N ILE A 68 -7.87 8.10 -6.30
CA ILE A 68 -7.40 7.25 -5.21
C ILE A 68 -5.88 7.29 -5.17
N ALA A 69 -5.31 7.66 -4.03
CA ALA A 69 -3.90 7.49 -3.73
C ALA A 69 -3.72 6.27 -2.82
N VAL A 70 -2.90 5.32 -3.23
CA VAL A 70 -2.51 4.15 -2.44
C VAL A 70 -1.11 4.37 -1.93
N THR A 71 -0.88 4.13 -0.65
CA THR A 71 0.42 4.37 0.00
C THR A 71 0.68 3.37 1.10
N MET A 72 1.95 3.18 1.44
CA MET A 72 2.32 2.40 2.63
C MET A 72 2.00 3.18 3.91
N MET A 73 2.30 4.46 3.97
CA MET A 73 2.10 5.30 5.15
C MET A 73 1.60 6.69 4.76
N ALA A 74 0.48 7.14 5.34
CA ALA A 74 -0.11 8.45 5.08
C ALA A 74 0.64 9.56 5.83
N THR A 75 1.92 9.78 5.48
CA THR A 75 2.70 10.91 5.99
C THR A 75 2.15 12.24 5.48
N LEU A 76 2.47 13.36 6.13
CA LEU A 76 2.00 14.67 5.65
C LEU A 76 2.50 14.97 4.22
N ASP A 77 3.75 14.59 3.89
CA ASP A 77 4.28 14.70 2.52
C ASP A 77 3.47 13.88 1.51
N VAL A 78 3.12 12.63 1.84
CA VAL A 78 2.26 11.80 0.99
C VAL A 78 0.90 12.44 0.78
N LEU A 79 0.26 12.95 1.85
CA LEU A 79 -1.03 13.63 1.77
C LEU A 79 -0.98 14.87 0.88
N GLN A 80 0.10 15.66 0.98
CA GLN A 80 0.32 16.84 0.15
C GLN A 80 0.44 16.47 -1.34
N ARG A 81 1.26 15.46 -1.66
CA ARG A 81 1.43 14.97 -3.04
C ARG A 81 0.15 14.36 -3.61
N ALA A 82 -0.57 13.59 -2.81
CA ALA A 82 -1.85 13.00 -3.20
C ALA A 82 -2.90 14.09 -3.52
N ALA A 83 -3.06 15.09 -2.65
CA ALA A 83 -3.96 16.21 -2.85
C ALA A 83 -3.57 17.04 -4.08
N ALA A 84 -2.28 17.34 -4.26
CA ALA A 84 -1.78 18.06 -5.44
C ALA A 84 -2.04 17.33 -6.75
N SER A 85 -2.13 15.98 -6.72
CA SER A 85 -2.46 15.14 -7.88
C SER A 85 -3.98 14.92 -8.06
N GLY A 86 -4.84 15.61 -7.28
CA GLY A 86 -6.29 15.50 -7.38
C GLY A 86 -6.91 14.26 -6.72
N ASN A 87 -6.13 13.49 -5.94
CA ASN A 87 -6.64 12.34 -5.21
C ASN A 87 -7.21 12.80 -3.86
N ASN A 88 -8.46 12.40 -3.57
CA ASN A 88 -9.10 12.72 -2.30
C ASN A 88 -9.43 11.49 -1.43
N LEU A 89 -9.34 10.26 -1.97
CA LEU A 89 -9.38 9.03 -1.18
C LEU A 89 -7.97 8.48 -1.04
N ILE A 90 -7.51 8.35 0.20
CA ILE A 90 -6.20 7.82 0.55
C ILE A 90 -6.39 6.42 1.14
N ILE A 91 -5.84 5.41 0.49
CA ILE A 91 -5.77 4.04 1.00
C ILE A 91 -4.37 3.84 1.55
N THR A 92 -4.24 3.76 2.87
CA THR A 92 -2.95 3.61 3.58
C THR A 92 -2.86 2.26 4.26
N HIS A 93 -1.68 1.67 4.28
CA HIS A 93 -1.43 0.42 5.00
C HIS A 93 -1.26 0.66 6.50
N GLU A 94 -0.38 1.58 6.85
CA GLU A 94 -0.03 1.90 8.22
C GLU A 94 -0.85 3.04 8.82
N PRO A 95 -0.82 3.21 10.17
CA PRO A 95 -1.58 4.24 10.87
C PRO A 95 -1.34 5.64 10.34
N THR A 96 -2.36 6.46 10.41
CA THR A 96 -2.31 7.87 10.01
C THR A 96 -1.81 8.76 11.14
N PHE A 97 -2.13 8.44 12.40
CA PHE A 97 -2.00 9.35 13.55
C PHE A 97 -1.08 8.83 14.66
N TYR A 98 0.06 8.21 14.33
CA TYR A 98 1.16 7.89 15.26
C TYR A 98 0.81 6.90 16.38
N ASP A 99 -0.29 6.18 16.27
CA ASP A 99 -0.72 5.10 17.17
C ASP A 99 -1.26 3.94 16.35
N HIS A 100 -0.97 2.69 16.73
CA HIS A 100 -1.36 1.51 15.96
C HIS A 100 -2.86 1.43 15.67
N LEU A 101 -3.70 1.88 16.61
CA LEU A 101 -5.16 1.91 16.44
C LEU A 101 -5.67 3.26 15.94
N ASP A 102 -4.79 4.21 15.63
CA ASP A 102 -5.10 5.61 15.33
C ASP A 102 -5.83 6.34 16.49
N LYS A 103 -5.61 5.87 17.73
CA LYS A 103 -6.18 6.47 18.96
C LYS A 103 -5.31 7.63 19.41
N THR A 104 -5.66 8.81 18.95
CA THR A 104 -4.91 10.03 19.28
C THR A 104 -5.14 10.53 20.71
N ASP A 105 -6.08 9.92 21.44
CA ASP A 105 -6.34 10.21 22.85
C ASP A 105 -5.25 9.67 23.79
N GLN A 106 -4.37 8.84 23.33
CA GLN A 106 -3.24 8.30 24.09
C GLN A 106 -1.93 9.07 23.85
N LEU A 107 -1.91 10.01 22.89
CA LEU A 107 -0.73 10.83 22.64
C LEU A 107 -0.54 11.84 23.79
N PRO A 108 0.71 12.08 24.25
CA PRO A 108 0.98 13.10 25.26
C PRO A 108 0.52 14.49 24.78
N GLU A 109 -0.03 15.26 25.68
CA GLU A 109 -0.36 16.71 25.47
C GLU A 109 -1.19 17.00 24.20
N LYS A 110 -2.25 16.25 23.97
CA LYS A 110 -3.16 16.32 22.81
C LYS A 110 -3.54 17.74 22.36
N GLU A 111 -3.74 18.63 23.31
CA GLU A 111 -4.24 19.99 23.06
C GLU A 111 -3.18 20.89 22.45
N ASN A 112 -1.89 20.55 22.57
CA ASN A 112 -0.76 21.35 22.11
C ASN A 112 0.13 20.66 21.07
N ASP A 113 -0.20 19.47 20.59
CA ASP A 113 0.58 18.82 19.56
C ASP A 113 0.37 19.48 18.20
N GLN A 114 1.29 20.39 17.87
CA GLN A 114 1.24 21.16 16.62
C GLN A 114 1.43 20.27 15.37
N VAL A 115 2.14 19.16 15.47
CA VAL A 115 2.39 18.25 14.34
C VAL A 115 1.10 17.50 13.99
N LEU A 116 0.44 16.92 15.01
CA LEU A 116 -0.84 16.26 14.84
C LEU A 116 -1.92 17.24 14.34
N ALA A 117 -1.97 18.44 14.96
CA ALA A 117 -2.92 19.49 14.59
C ALA A 117 -2.75 19.91 13.13
N ALA A 118 -1.51 20.15 12.68
CA ALA A 118 -1.22 20.54 11.29
C ALA A 118 -1.64 19.45 10.30
N LYS A 119 -1.40 18.16 10.62
CA LYS A 119 -1.82 17.04 9.77
C LYS A 119 -3.33 16.93 9.66
N ARG A 120 -4.06 17.05 10.79
CA ARG A 120 -5.53 17.05 10.82
C ARG A 120 -6.12 18.22 10.02
N GLN A 121 -5.59 19.42 10.24
CA GLN A 121 -6.01 20.61 9.52
C GLN A 121 -5.80 20.49 8.01
N PHE A 122 -4.67 19.88 7.58
CA PHE A 122 -4.41 19.61 6.16
C PHE A 122 -5.45 18.66 5.57
N ILE A 123 -5.76 17.55 6.26
CA ILE A 123 -6.76 16.56 5.85
C ILE A 123 -8.13 17.22 5.68
N GLU A 124 -8.56 17.99 6.67
CA GLU A 124 -9.84 18.70 6.67
C GLU A 124 -9.92 19.74 5.56
N LYS A 125 -8.91 20.62 5.47
CA LYS A 125 -8.83 21.70 4.46
C LYS A 125 -8.92 21.18 3.03
N HIS A 126 -8.37 19.99 2.75
CA HIS A 126 -8.37 19.39 1.41
C HIS A 126 -9.48 18.36 1.21
N GLY A 127 -10.38 18.17 2.18
CA GLY A 127 -11.49 17.22 2.10
C GLY A 127 -11.02 15.78 1.86
N LEU A 128 -9.87 15.40 2.42
CA LEU A 128 -9.32 14.07 2.22
C LEU A 128 -10.08 13.05 3.04
N VAL A 129 -10.32 11.88 2.45
CA VAL A 129 -10.85 10.70 3.13
C VAL A 129 -9.72 9.70 3.25
N ILE A 130 -9.44 9.23 4.46
CA ILE A 130 -8.36 8.27 4.73
C ILE A 130 -8.98 6.98 5.23
N TRP A 131 -8.65 5.88 4.55
CA TRP A 131 -9.05 4.54 4.91
C TRP A 131 -7.82 3.65 5.04
N ARG A 132 -7.72 2.89 6.13
CA ARG A 132 -6.63 1.95 6.37
C ARG A 132 -6.97 0.59 5.79
N PHE A 133 -5.99 -0.07 5.14
CA PHE A 133 -6.10 -1.40 4.55
C PHE A 133 -4.88 -2.23 4.91
N HIS A 134 -4.95 -2.90 6.04
CA HIS A 134 -3.85 -3.62 6.66
C HIS A 134 -4.21 -5.10 6.87
N ASP A 135 -5.15 -5.38 7.78
CA ASP A 135 -5.42 -6.74 8.25
C ASP A 135 -5.87 -7.69 7.14
N HIS A 136 -6.79 -7.22 6.29
CA HIS A 136 -7.31 -8.06 5.20
C HIS A 136 -6.34 -8.11 4.01
N TRP A 137 -5.45 -7.13 3.85
CA TRP A 137 -4.41 -7.18 2.85
C TRP A 137 -3.35 -8.22 3.21
N HIS A 138 -2.97 -8.32 4.50
CA HIS A 138 -2.13 -9.38 5.05
C HIS A 138 -2.81 -10.76 5.08
N ALA A 139 -4.12 -10.81 5.33
CA ALA A 139 -4.84 -12.07 5.42
C ALA A 139 -5.00 -12.81 4.08
N ARG A 140 -4.68 -12.17 2.97
CA ARG A 140 -4.71 -12.83 1.65
C ARG A 140 -3.71 -13.98 1.56
N ASN A 141 -3.96 -14.89 0.63
CA ASN A 141 -3.02 -15.95 0.29
C ASN A 141 -2.74 -15.91 -1.22
N PRO A 142 -1.52 -15.50 -1.64
CA PRO A 142 -0.43 -15.03 -0.78
C PRO A 142 -0.74 -13.69 -0.07
N ASP A 143 -0.07 -13.45 1.06
CA ASP A 143 -0.07 -12.15 1.77
C ASP A 143 0.26 -11.01 0.79
N GLY A 144 -0.58 -9.98 0.77
CA GLY A 144 -0.46 -8.91 -0.23
C GLY A 144 0.80 -8.06 -0.09
N ILE A 145 1.29 -7.86 1.14
CA ILE A 145 2.54 -7.14 1.41
C ILE A 145 3.73 -7.98 0.94
N GLU A 146 3.76 -9.24 1.35
CA GLU A 146 4.85 -10.13 0.99
C GLU A 146 4.91 -10.40 -0.52
N ALA A 147 3.78 -10.64 -1.15
CA ALA A 147 3.71 -10.84 -2.60
C ALA A 147 4.34 -9.67 -3.38
N GLY A 148 4.06 -8.44 -2.97
CA GLY A 148 4.68 -7.25 -3.56
C GLY A 148 6.19 -7.19 -3.32
N MET A 149 6.67 -7.50 -2.12
CA MET A 149 8.10 -7.56 -1.80
C MET A 149 8.81 -8.66 -2.60
N VAL A 150 8.23 -9.85 -2.67
CA VAL A 150 8.75 -11.00 -3.45
C VAL A 150 8.85 -10.63 -4.92
N HIS A 151 7.82 -9.96 -5.46
CA HIS A 151 7.83 -9.47 -6.84
C HIS A 151 8.94 -8.43 -7.08
N ALA A 152 9.09 -7.46 -6.19
CA ALA A 152 10.13 -6.43 -6.29
C ALA A 152 11.55 -7.01 -6.21
N LEU A 153 11.72 -8.11 -5.47
CA LEU A 153 12.99 -8.84 -5.37
C LEU A 153 13.21 -9.83 -6.52
N GLY A 154 12.17 -10.18 -7.30
CA GLY A 154 12.23 -11.22 -8.33
C GLY A 154 12.46 -12.62 -7.74
N TRP A 155 11.87 -12.88 -6.57
CA TRP A 155 12.10 -14.10 -5.80
C TRP A 155 10.99 -15.14 -5.89
N GLU A 156 9.98 -14.98 -6.74
CA GLU A 156 8.83 -15.87 -6.89
C GLU A 156 9.27 -17.35 -7.08
N LYS A 157 10.29 -17.58 -7.89
CA LYS A 157 10.82 -18.93 -8.18
C LYS A 157 11.65 -19.55 -7.05
N PHE A 158 11.99 -18.79 -6.03
CA PHE A 158 12.80 -19.24 -4.89
C PHE A 158 11.96 -19.52 -3.65
N GLN A 159 10.67 -19.16 -3.67
CA GLN A 159 9.75 -19.32 -2.56
C GLN A 159 9.52 -20.80 -2.25
N ASP A 160 9.48 -21.15 -0.97
CA ASP A 160 9.17 -22.49 -0.50
C ASP A 160 7.68 -22.76 -0.75
N PRO A 161 7.31 -23.91 -1.36
CA PRO A 161 5.91 -24.20 -1.69
C PRO A 161 5.00 -24.43 -0.47
N HIS A 162 5.59 -24.65 0.71
CA HIS A 162 4.84 -24.94 1.95
C HIS A 162 4.91 -23.78 2.96
N ASN A 163 5.81 -22.82 2.76
CA ASN A 163 5.96 -21.67 3.63
C ASN A 163 6.32 -20.41 2.80
N GLN A 164 5.33 -19.57 2.58
CA GLN A 164 5.49 -18.37 1.77
C GLN A 164 6.61 -17.44 2.26
N TYR A 165 6.99 -17.50 3.52
CA TYR A 165 8.01 -16.63 4.13
C TYR A 165 9.44 -17.17 3.99
N LEU A 166 9.64 -18.34 3.39
CA LEU A 166 10.95 -18.98 3.23
C LEU A 166 11.37 -19.03 1.75
N PHE A 167 12.65 -18.78 1.52
CA PHE A 167 13.23 -18.71 0.18
C PHE A 167 14.54 -19.48 0.08
N ALA A 168 14.63 -20.34 -0.95
CA ALA A 168 15.86 -21.04 -1.32
C ALA A 168 16.54 -20.32 -2.48
N ILE A 169 17.45 -19.41 -2.18
CA ILE A 169 18.12 -18.57 -3.19
C ILE A 169 19.43 -19.22 -3.66
N PRO A 170 19.95 -18.86 -4.85
CA PRO A 170 21.30 -19.24 -5.25
C PRO A 170 22.32 -18.79 -4.22
N GLU A 171 23.32 -19.63 -3.94
CA GLU A 171 24.35 -19.31 -2.95
C GLU A 171 25.00 -17.95 -3.21
N THR A 172 25.06 -17.14 -2.17
CA THR A 172 25.67 -15.81 -2.18
C THR A 172 26.32 -15.51 -0.82
N THR A 173 26.97 -14.37 -0.66
CA THR A 173 27.41 -13.88 0.66
C THR A 173 26.38 -12.91 1.23
N LEU A 174 26.36 -12.76 2.57
CA LEU A 174 25.50 -11.81 3.27
C LEU A 174 25.66 -10.39 2.72
N GLU A 175 26.91 -9.94 2.52
CA GLU A 175 27.21 -8.62 1.96
C GLU A 175 26.57 -8.42 0.58
N LYS A 176 26.75 -9.39 -0.33
CA LYS A 176 26.17 -9.32 -1.68
C LYS A 176 24.65 -9.39 -1.65
N LEU A 177 24.08 -10.24 -0.79
CA LEU A 177 22.62 -10.32 -0.60
C LEU A 177 22.06 -8.98 -0.15
N ALA A 178 22.65 -8.38 0.89
CA ALA A 178 22.24 -7.07 1.40
C ALA A 178 22.33 -5.98 0.32
N ALA A 179 23.42 -5.97 -0.46
CA ALA A 179 23.61 -5.01 -1.55
C ALA A 179 22.54 -5.18 -2.68
N VAL A 180 22.18 -6.42 -3.00
CA VAL A 180 21.14 -6.72 -4.01
C VAL A 180 19.79 -6.24 -3.51
N ILE A 181 19.40 -6.60 -2.28
CA ILE A 181 18.12 -6.18 -1.67
C ILE A 181 18.04 -4.66 -1.60
N LYS A 182 19.09 -4.00 -1.10
CA LYS A 182 19.18 -2.54 -1.00
C LYS A 182 18.91 -1.85 -2.34
N ARG A 183 19.53 -2.35 -3.41
CA ARG A 183 19.36 -1.80 -4.76
C ARG A 183 17.97 -2.06 -5.33
N GLN A 184 17.43 -3.28 -5.19
CA GLN A 184 16.15 -3.65 -5.77
C GLN A 184 14.98 -2.92 -5.11
N LEU A 185 15.04 -2.71 -3.79
CA LEU A 185 14.03 -1.97 -3.04
C LEU A 185 14.30 -0.46 -2.95
N GLY A 186 15.40 0.04 -3.52
CA GLY A 186 15.74 1.46 -3.53
C GLY A 186 16.04 2.05 -2.14
N ILE A 187 16.57 1.24 -1.22
CA ILE A 187 16.79 1.60 0.18
C ILE A 187 18.04 2.48 0.32
N HIS A 188 17.94 3.58 1.06
CA HIS A 188 19.09 4.43 1.36
C HIS A 188 19.82 4.01 2.64
N VAL A 189 19.09 3.67 3.69
CA VAL A 189 19.64 3.25 4.98
C VAL A 189 19.25 1.81 5.28
N MET A 190 20.23 0.93 5.43
CA MET A 190 20.05 -0.48 5.75
C MET A 190 21.03 -0.86 6.87
N ARG A 191 20.59 -1.70 7.81
CA ARG A 191 21.44 -2.23 8.89
C ARG A 191 21.54 -3.74 8.74
N VAL A 192 22.71 -4.28 9.04
CA VAL A 192 22.98 -5.72 8.90
C VAL A 192 23.73 -6.21 10.14
N VAL A 193 23.32 -7.35 10.67
CA VAL A 193 24.02 -8.08 11.73
C VAL A 193 24.47 -9.42 11.19
N GLY A 194 25.72 -9.76 11.35
CA GLY A 194 26.31 -11.01 10.87
C GLY A 194 27.68 -10.82 10.23
N VAL A 195 28.29 -11.92 9.82
CA VAL A 195 29.59 -11.92 9.16
C VAL A 195 29.42 -11.65 7.67
N PRO A 196 30.07 -10.62 7.05
CA PRO A 196 29.85 -10.26 5.64
C PRO A 196 30.01 -11.42 4.65
N ASP A 197 30.97 -12.32 4.90
CA ASP A 197 31.27 -13.48 4.06
C ASP A 197 30.38 -14.71 4.37
N LEU A 198 29.43 -14.61 5.30
CA LEU A 198 28.49 -15.71 5.59
C LEU A 198 27.84 -16.20 4.30
N ARG A 199 27.93 -17.52 4.03
CA ARG A 199 27.25 -18.15 2.90
C ARG A 199 25.76 -18.27 3.18
N VAL A 200 24.95 -17.74 2.29
CA VAL A 200 23.50 -17.70 2.41
C VAL A 200 22.86 -18.43 1.23
N THR A 201 22.00 -19.38 1.54
CA THR A 201 21.17 -20.13 0.58
C THR A 201 19.70 -20.17 0.99
N LYS A 202 19.41 -19.94 2.29
CA LYS A 202 18.05 -19.91 2.85
C LYS A 202 17.80 -18.61 3.58
N VAL A 203 16.77 -17.92 3.16
CA VAL A 203 16.35 -16.61 3.69
C VAL A 203 14.91 -16.72 4.20
N ALA A 204 14.62 -16.08 5.31
CA ALA A 204 13.26 -15.82 5.78
C ALA A 204 12.94 -14.34 5.61
N LEU A 205 11.71 -14.01 5.19
CA LEU A 205 11.18 -12.65 5.12
C LEU A 205 10.15 -12.43 6.24
N ALA A 206 10.24 -11.30 6.94
CA ALA A 206 9.25 -10.83 7.90
C ALA A 206 9.17 -9.30 7.81
N PRO A 207 8.55 -8.75 6.73
CA PRO A 207 8.42 -7.32 6.54
C PRO A 207 7.64 -6.65 7.69
N GLY A 208 7.71 -5.33 7.77
CA GLY A 208 7.03 -4.54 8.79
C GLY A 208 7.56 -4.75 10.20
N ALA A 209 6.66 -4.67 11.19
CA ALA A 209 6.92 -4.84 12.62
C ALA A 209 6.41 -6.19 13.13
N ALA A 210 6.88 -7.30 12.55
CA ALA A 210 6.37 -8.65 12.83
C ALA A 210 6.59 -9.13 14.29
N GLY A 211 7.51 -8.51 15.02
CA GLY A 211 7.78 -8.78 16.43
C GLY A 211 8.74 -9.93 16.70
N PHE A 212 9.36 -9.93 17.89
CA PHE A 212 10.45 -10.84 18.26
C PHE A 212 10.06 -12.32 18.19
N SER A 213 8.85 -12.68 18.64
CA SER A 213 8.40 -14.08 18.61
C SER A 213 8.48 -14.69 17.21
N ARG A 214 7.99 -13.96 16.20
CA ARG A 214 8.03 -14.40 14.79
C ARG A 214 9.47 -14.41 14.24
N HIS A 215 10.28 -13.45 14.64
CA HIS A 215 11.68 -13.39 14.26
C HIS A 215 12.49 -14.57 14.83
N ALA A 216 12.28 -14.88 16.11
CA ALA A 216 12.94 -16.01 16.77
C ALA A 216 12.52 -17.34 16.14
N GLU A 217 11.23 -17.56 15.88
CA GLU A 217 10.75 -18.75 15.19
C GLU A 217 11.45 -18.98 13.85
N ALA A 218 11.61 -17.95 13.03
CA ALA A 218 12.33 -18.05 11.77
C ALA A 218 13.84 -18.33 11.96
N LEU A 219 14.46 -17.70 12.96
CA LEU A 219 15.89 -17.85 13.25
C LEU A 219 16.24 -19.21 13.91
N GLU A 220 15.31 -19.82 14.64
CA GLU A 220 15.46 -21.17 15.20
C GLU A 220 15.51 -22.26 14.13
N MET A 221 14.92 -22.02 12.96
CA MET A 221 15.02 -22.95 11.83
C MET A 221 16.49 -23.12 11.43
N THR A 222 17.05 -24.31 11.64
CA THR A 222 18.48 -24.59 11.39
C THR A 222 18.91 -24.23 9.97
N ALA A 223 18.05 -24.43 8.98
CA ALA A 223 18.37 -24.16 7.58
C ALA A 223 18.40 -22.67 7.23
N VAL A 224 17.73 -21.78 7.97
CA VAL A 224 17.69 -20.34 7.70
C VAL A 224 18.96 -19.67 8.17
N GLN A 225 19.72 -19.09 7.25
CA GLN A 225 20.92 -18.31 7.57
C GLN A 225 20.61 -16.82 7.77
N THR A 226 19.68 -16.25 6.99
CA THR A 226 19.39 -14.82 7.01
C THR A 226 17.92 -14.58 7.25
N LEU A 227 17.60 -13.72 8.19
CA LEU A 227 16.28 -13.14 8.37
C LEU A 227 16.30 -11.70 7.84
N VAL A 228 15.32 -11.35 7.00
CA VAL A 228 15.12 -10.00 6.47
C VAL A 228 13.84 -9.45 7.05
N ILE A 229 13.94 -8.30 7.75
CA ILE A 229 12.81 -7.68 8.48
C ILE A 229 12.65 -6.21 8.11
N GLY A 230 11.48 -5.65 8.45
CA GLY A 230 11.28 -4.22 8.42
C GLY A 230 11.94 -3.55 9.62
N GLU A 231 11.46 -3.80 10.80
CA GLU A 231 11.99 -3.21 12.04
C GLU A 231 11.93 -4.19 13.23
N ALA A 232 12.71 -3.89 14.25
CA ALA A 232 12.71 -4.60 15.52
C ALA A 232 13.18 -3.71 16.66
N HIS A 233 12.83 -4.08 17.88
CA HIS A 233 13.54 -3.57 19.06
C HIS A 233 14.95 -4.12 19.06
N GLU A 234 15.96 -3.25 19.21
CA GLU A 234 17.36 -3.64 19.11
C GLU A 234 17.75 -4.63 20.20
N TRP A 235 17.25 -4.44 21.44
CA TRP A 235 17.49 -5.36 22.58
C TRP A 235 16.83 -6.75 22.45
N GLU A 236 16.04 -6.98 21.40
CA GLU A 236 15.40 -8.28 21.10
C GLU A 236 16.13 -8.97 19.94
N THR A 237 15.63 -8.77 18.71
CA THR A 237 16.10 -9.50 17.51
C THR A 237 17.56 -9.20 17.17
N VAL A 238 18.02 -7.97 17.35
CA VAL A 238 19.40 -7.59 17.00
C VAL A 238 20.37 -8.28 17.94
N GLU A 239 20.15 -8.19 19.27
CA GLU A 239 20.99 -8.85 20.27
C GLU A 239 20.93 -10.39 20.13
N TYR A 240 19.72 -10.95 19.89
CA TYR A 240 19.58 -12.39 19.66
C TYR A 240 20.46 -12.90 18.51
N VAL A 241 20.50 -12.16 17.38
CA VAL A 241 21.36 -12.53 16.25
C VAL A 241 22.82 -12.27 16.54
N ALA A 242 23.17 -11.18 17.25
CA ALA A 242 24.53 -10.89 17.67
C ALA A 242 25.11 -12.00 18.58
N ASP A 243 24.31 -12.48 19.52
CA ASP A 243 24.66 -13.61 20.37
C ASP A 243 24.85 -14.91 19.57
N ALA A 244 23.94 -15.19 18.63
CA ALA A 244 24.05 -16.33 17.74
C ALA A 244 25.34 -16.29 16.90
N VAL A 245 25.75 -15.13 16.41
CA VAL A 245 27.02 -14.92 15.71
C VAL A 245 28.20 -15.17 16.65
N THR A 246 28.15 -14.66 17.88
CA THR A 246 29.17 -14.86 18.90
C THR A 246 29.36 -16.35 19.28
N GLU A 247 28.24 -17.10 19.28
CA GLU A 247 28.27 -18.56 19.48
C GLU A 247 28.78 -19.33 18.23
N GLY A 248 29.12 -18.65 17.14
CA GLY A 248 29.60 -19.29 15.91
C GLY A 248 28.48 -19.87 15.04
N LYS A 249 27.22 -19.55 15.32
CA LYS A 249 26.07 -19.97 14.48
C LYS A 249 26.06 -19.20 13.16
N GLN A 250 25.62 -19.89 12.11
CA GLN A 250 25.49 -19.33 10.77
C GLN A 250 24.17 -18.52 10.64
N LYS A 251 24.06 -17.43 11.40
CA LYS A 251 22.88 -16.57 11.45
C LYS A 251 23.23 -15.14 11.10
N SER A 252 22.26 -14.43 10.52
CA SER A 252 22.37 -13.02 10.18
C SER A 252 21.01 -12.36 10.09
N LEU A 253 21.00 -11.02 10.15
CA LEU A 253 19.83 -10.17 10.10
C LEU A 253 20.05 -9.01 9.13
N ILE A 254 19.07 -8.74 8.28
CA ILE A 254 19.02 -7.54 7.44
C ILE A 254 17.78 -6.74 7.85
N ILE A 255 17.97 -5.47 8.24
CA ILE A 255 16.90 -4.56 8.66
C ILE A 255 16.72 -3.51 7.58
N LEU A 256 15.52 -3.48 6.96
CA LEU A 256 15.19 -2.65 5.81
C LEU A 256 14.61 -1.29 6.19
N SER A 257 14.12 -1.12 7.42
CA SER A 257 13.14 -0.14 7.89
C SER A 257 11.70 -0.48 7.46
N HIS A 258 10.71 0.01 8.19
CA HIS A 258 9.30 -0.36 8.01
C HIS A 258 8.81 -0.01 6.60
N ILE A 259 8.87 1.28 6.22
CA ILE A 259 8.40 1.76 4.91
C ILE A 259 8.98 0.95 3.74
N PRO A 260 10.31 0.81 3.59
CA PRO A 260 10.88 0.09 2.46
C PRO A 260 10.49 -1.40 2.41
N SER A 261 10.24 -2.03 3.56
CA SER A 261 9.90 -3.45 3.62
C SER A 261 8.50 -3.78 3.13
N GLU A 262 7.56 -2.81 3.15
CA GLU A 262 6.15 -3.04 2.83
C GLU A 262 5.64 -2.22 1.63
N GLN A 263 6.40 -1.21 1.22
CA GLN A 263 5.98 -0.29 0.17
C GLN A 263 5.65 -0.98 -1.16
N ALA A 264 6.42 -1.99 -1.55
CA ALA A 264 6.17 -2.78 -2.75
C ALA A 264 4.84 -3.54 -2.68
N GLY A 265 4.41 -3.96 -1.47
CA GLY A 265 3.10 -4.56 -1.23
C GLY A 265 1.94 -3.60 -1.50
N MET A 266 2.12 -2.32 -1.24
CA MET A 266 1.09 -1.31 -1.54
C MET A 266 1.10 -0.88 -3.01
N GLU A 267 2.22 -0.99 -3.69
CA GLU A 267 2.25 -0.89 -5.15
C GLU A 267 1.52 -2.07 -5.80
N GLU A 268 1.65 -3.29 -5.26
CA GLU A 268 0.86 -4.45 -5.65
C GLU A 268 -0.64 -4.23 -5.39
N CYS A 269 -1.01 -3.67 -4.23
CA CYS A 269 -2.38 -3.26 -3.93
C CYS A 269 -2.93 -2.30 -4.99
N THR A 270 -2.12 -1.36 -5.46
CA THR A 270 -2.50 -0.43 -6.53
C THR A 270 -2.79 -1.17 -7.84
N ARG A 271 -1.98 -2.14 -8.22
CA ARG A 271 -2.22 -2.98 -9.41
C ARG A 271 -3.51 -3.78 -9.27
N TRP A 272 -3.70 -4.40 -8.10
CA TRP A 272 -4.89 -5.19 -7.80
C TRP A 272 -6.17 -4.33 -7.83
N LEU A 273 -6.19 -3.14 -7.22
CA LEU A 273 -7.34 -2.23 -7.23
C LEU A 273 -7.76 -1.83 -8.65
N LYS A 274 -6.81 -1.60 -9.54
CA LYS A 274 -7.06 -1.27 -10.94
C LYS A 274 -7.76 -2.38 -11.73
N THR A 275 -7.81 -3.60 -11.23
CA THR A 275 -8.48 -4.71 -11.93
C THR A 275 -10.01 -4.64 -11.84
N PHE A 276 -10.56 -3.91 -10.87
CA PHE A 276 -12.01 -3.82 -10.65
C PHE A 276 -12.55 -2.41 -10.34
N LEU A 277 -11.70 -1.43 -10.10
CA LEU A 277 -12.07 -0.02 -9.92
C LEU A 277 -11.63 0.76 -11.17
N ILE A 278 -12.34 0.55 -12.27
CA ILE A 278 -11.97 1.11 -13.58
C ILE A 278 -12.50 2.53 -13.81
N GLU A 279 -13.46 2.99 -13.01
CA GLU A 279 -14.14 4.28 -13.16
C GLU A 279 -13.40 5.45 -12.52
N VAL A 280 -12.35 5.18 -11.72
CA VAL A 280 -11.61 6.19 -10.97
C VAL A 280 -10.11 6.02 -11.18
N ALA A 281 -9.41 7.13 -11.29
CA ALA A 281 -7.95 7.10 -11.39
C ALA A 281 -7.33 6.61 -10.06
N ILE A 282 -6.39 5.65 -10.15
CA ILE A 282 -5.71 5.09 -8.99
C ILE A 282 -4.21 5.28 -9.18
N GLN A 283 -3.55 5.88 -8.21
CA GLN A 283 -2.12 6.16 -8.23
C GLN A 283 -1.44 5.59 -6.98
N PHE A 284 -0.29 4.93 -7.16
CA PHE A 284 0.61 4.66 -6.07
C PHE A 284 1.39 5.93 -5.72
N VAL A 285 1.37 6.32 -4.46
CA VAL A 285 2.11 7.47 -3.92
C VAL A 285 3.10 6.94 -2.88
N PRO A 286 4.38 6.75 -3.24
CA PRO A 286 5.35 6.18 -2.33
C PRO A 286 5.59 7.07 -1.11
N ALA A 287 5.70 6.48 0.07
CA ALA A 287 6.19 7.16 1.25
C ALA A 287 7.71 7.27 1.17
N SER A 288 8.26 8.43 1.54
CA SER A 288 9.70 8.64 1.54
C SER A 288 10.35 7.92 2.72
N GLU A 289 11.51 7.32 2.50
CA GLU A 289 12.35 6.81 3.59
C GLU A 289 12.86 8.00 4.43
N PRO A 290 12.54 8.07 5.75
CA PRO A 290 12.88 9.25 6.55
C PRO A 290 14.33 9.27 7.03
N PHE A 291 15.03 8.14 6.94
CA PHE A 291 16.37 7.97 7.48
C PHE A 291 17.45 8.36 6.47
N TRP A 292 18.54 8.89 6.99
CA TRP A 292 19.77 9.14 6.25
C TRP A 292 20.97 8.85 7.16
N SER A 293 22.11 8.53 6.57
CA SER A 293 23.37 8.38 7.32
C SER A 293 24.30 9.55 7.00
N PRO A 294 24.95 10.15 8.03
CA PRO A 294 25.96 11.16 7.78
C PRO A 294 27.10 10.57 6.93
N LYS A 295 27.65 11.37 6.03
CA LYS A 295 28.86 10.96 5.30
C LYS A 295 30.04 10.93 6.27
N PRO A 296 30.99 9.99 6.12
CA PRO A 296 32.19 9.94 6.94
C PRO A 296 33.05 11.18 6.78
#